data_846f7b554b9d0027db95017c94b31192
#
_entry.id   846f7b554b9d0027db95017c94b31192
#
_cell.length_a   1.000
_cell.length_b   1.000
_cell.length_c   1.000
_cell.angle_alpha   90.00
_cell.angle_beta   90.00
_cell.angle_gamma   90.00
#
_symmetry.space_group_name_H-M   'P 1'
#
loop_
_entity.id
_entity.type
_entity.pdbx_description
1 polymer ?
#
loop_
_entity_poly.entity_id
_entity_poly.type
_entity_poly.pdbx_seq_one_letter_code
_entity_poly.pdbx_strand_id
1 'polypeptide(L)'
;MSSPAVEPGTKLAERFRLEDRVHESSGATLWKAIDEVLARPVAIHTFAPGFSRLPEVVTAARAASRLTDPRLTQVFDATQDDGHSYVVSEWVSGETFADMIAGGPLDPERAAALVAEAAEALAHAHEANLAHLCLTPKHLVWTAGGTVKLLGVGIDAALDNRTSDDPARDDAEGLGRLLYAGLTGHWPGDEQEGGLPAAPMSDGHFCTPRQVTAGVPGYLDTITCRALLPESRRGLEPLTTPADFAEALSSVPRPAPMPMPMPALHPVPASRPETPGAAAPPQRPSIPASVPTQPHQPRPSGGGTLNKVAMTLVVLLVMVAVGLSAWTLGRSIGNTGTPAAGETAKPAPTASAVATREVKPARVTGFDPLSEDGEERSELALNAVDGKSSTDWHSESYNSVDFGRLKEGVGLLLDMGQNVPVKQVSVDFGGGSGGTVEIRVGDSQDLKAMETVGKSTDASGKKTFSADSPQKGRYVVVWFTKLPTYQGKFRGTVFDVKVLATK
;
A
#
# COMPACT_ATOMS: atom_id res chain seq x y z
N MET A 1 -47.06 13.27 15.30
CA MET A 1 -46.23 14.48 15.35
C MET A 1 -45.20 14.33 14.25
N SER A 2 -45.19 15.20 13.26
CA SER A 2 -44.17 15.16 12.19
C SER A 2 -42.81 15.48 12.80
N SER A 3 -41.87 14.57 12.72
CA SER A 3 -40.48 14.90 13.06
C SER A 3 -40.04 16.08 12.20
N PRO A 4 -39.38 17.09 12.77
CA PRO A 4 -38.88 18.23 12.01
C PRO A 4 -37.95 17.72 10.89
N ALA A 5 -38.04 18.34 9.73
CA ALA A 5 -37.12 18.06 8.63
C ALA A 5 -35.68 18.30 9.13
N VAL A 6 -34.79 17.38 8.83
CA VAL A 6 -33.36 17.49 9.19
C VAL A 6 -32.72 18.51 8.24
N GLU A 7 -32.15 19.58 8.80
CA GLU A 7 -31.54 20.69 8.03
C GLU A 7 -30.07 20.89 8.40
N PRO A 8 -29.27 21.56 7.55
CA PRO A 8 -27.92 21.96 7.93
C PRO A 8 -27.89 22.71 9.27
N GLY A 9 -26.94 22.36 10.14
CA GLY A 9 -26.84 22.87 11.51
C GLY A 9 -27.57 22.02 12.55
N THR A 10 -28.43 21.07 12.15
CA THR A 10 -29.07 20.14 13.09
C THR A 10 -27.99 19.32 13.81
N LYS A 11 -28.18 19.13 15.12
CA LYS A 11 -27.28 18.34 15.96
C LYS A 11 -27.95 17.00 16.35
N LEU A 12 -27.35 15.91 15.94
CA LEU A 12 -27.80 14.56 16.27
C LEU A 12 -27.08 14.05 17.51
N ALA A 13 -27.81 13.41 18.44
CA ALA A 13 -27.29 12.85 19.67
C ALA A 13 -26.39 13.83 20.47
N GLU A 14 -26.66 15.13 20.42
CA GLU A 14 -25.85 16.21 21.04
C GLU A 14 -24.34 16.15 20.68
N ARG A 15 -24.00 15.47 19.58
CA ARG A 15 -22.61 15.16 19.18
C ARG A 15 -22.32 15.47 17.73
N PHE A 16 -23.20 15.11 16.82
CA PHE A 16 -22.92 15.18 15.38
C PHE A 16 -23.64 16.39 14.77
N ARG A 17 -22.92 17.40 14.35
CA ARG A 17 -23.47 18.59 13.70
C ARG A 17 -23.46 18.40 12.18
N LEU A 18 -24.63 18.36 11.57
CA LEU A 18 -24.78 18.26 10.12
C LEU A 18 -24.35 19.56 9.44
N GLU A 19 -23.52 19.45 8.39
CA GLU A 19 -23.04 20.58 7.61
C GLU A 19 -23.67 20.65 6.23
N ASP A 20 -23.20 19.79 5.33
CA ASP A 20 -23.60 19.80 3.94
C ASP A 20 -24.41 18.55 3.59
N ARG A 21 -25.52 18.76 2.88
CA ARG A 21 -26.27 17.64 2.26
C ARG A 21 -25.52 17.21 1.01
N VAL A 22 -25.07 15.96 0.99
CA VAL A 22 -24.26 15.40 -0.12
C VAL A 22 -25.14 14.73 -1.15
N HIS A 23 -26.06 13.89 -0.69
CA HIS A 23 -26.93 13.11 -1.58
C HIS A 23 -28.25 12.78 -0.87
N GLU A 24 -29.34 12.68 -1.65
CA GLU A 24 -30.64 12.25 -1.16
C GLU A 24 -31.24 11.27 -2.16
N SER A 25 -31.60 10.09 -1.70
CA SER A 25 -32.24 9.05 -2.51
C SER A 25 -33.19 8.20 -1.66
N SER A 26 -34.32 7.87 -2.21
CA SER A 26 -35.28 6.87 -1.67
C SER A 26 -35.65 7.04 -0.20
N GLY A 27 -35.58 8.26 0.36
CA GLY A 27 -35.89 8.54 1.76
C GLY A 27 -34.68 8.38 2.73
N ALA A 28 -33.50 8.24 2.21
CA ALA A 28 -32.23 8.36 2.95
C ALA A 28 -31.47 9.61 2.46
N THR A 29 -30.85 10.32 3.37
CA THR A 29 -30.03 11.50 3.06
C THR A 29 -28.64 11.33 3.64
N LEU A 30 -27.61 11.44 2.77
CA LEU A 30 -26.21 11.46 3.16
C LEU A 30 -25.77 12.89 3.46
N TRP A 31 -25.16 13.08 4.62
CA TRP A 31 -24.63 14.35 5.10
C TRP A 31 -23.13 14.27 5.32
N LYS A 32 -22.45 15.35 5.01
CA LYS A 32 -21.18 15.66 5.65
C LYS A 32 -21.47 16.31 7.01
N ALA A 33 -20.84 15.85 8.07
CA ALA A 33 -21.06 16.30 9.43
C ALA A 33 -19.76 16.39 10.21
N ILE A 34 -19.81 17.06 11.36
CA ILE A 34 -18.69 17.11 12.31
C ILE A 34 -19.07 16.37 13.58
N ASP A 35 -18.26 15.42 13.97
CA ASP A 35 -18.24 14.84 15.31
C ASP A 35 -17.60 15.88 16.26
N GLU A 36 -18.41 16.66 16.98
CA GLU A 36 -17.92 17.75 17.83
C GLU A 36 -17.14 17.26 19.05
N VAL A 37 -17.31 15.99 19.45
CA VAL A 37 -16.56 15.39 20.56
C VAL A 37 -15.13 15.03 20.14
N LEU A 38 -14.98 14.47 18.94
CA LEU A 38 -13.67 14.05 18.41
C LEU A 38 -13.07 15.07 17.44
N ALA A 39 -13.76 16.19 17.17
CA ALA A 39 -13.35 17.27 16.26
C ALA A 39 -12.91 16.77 14.87
N ARG A 40 -13.70 15.84 14.27
CA ARG A 40 -13.38 15.24 12.98
C ARG A 40 -14.60 15.23 12.06
N PRO A 41 -14.40 15.28 10.72
CA PRO A 41 -15.48 15.10 9.77
C PRO A 41 -15.96 13.64 9.77
N VAL A 42 -17.27 13.46 9.60
CA VAL A 42 -17.94 12.15 9.47
C VAL A 42 -18.98 12.22 8.38
N ALA A 43 -19.32 11.07 7.80
CA ALA A 43 -20.48 10.89 6.91
C ALA A 43 -21.66 10.36 7.72
N ILE A 44 -22.83 10.92 7.54
CA ILE A 44 -24.04 10.49 8.27
C ILE A 44 -25.17 10.26 7.31
N HIS A 45 -25.73 9.04 7.34
CA HIS A 45 -27.02 8.76 6.72
C HIS A 45 -28.13 9.04 7.74
N THR A 46 -29.09 9.88 7.36
CA THR A 46 -30.36 10.08 8.09
C THR A 46 -31.50 9.53 7.26
N PHE A 47 -32.59 9.14 7.92
CA PHE A 47 -33.70 8.47 7.27
C PHE A 47 -35.00 9.24 7.48
N ALA A 48 -35.83 9.31 6.43
CA ALA A 48 -37.15 9.89 6.52
C ALA A 48 -38.04 9.06 7.47
N PRO A 49 -39.04 9.69 8.13
CA PRO A 49 -40.02 8.98 8.94
C PRO A 49 -40.71 7.89 8.12
N GLY A 50 -40.69 6.66 8.64
CA GLY A 50 -41.28 5.52 7.95
C GLY A 50 -40.42 4.88 6.85
N PHE A 51 -39.13 5.18 6.80
CA PHE A 51 -38.19 4.47 5.91
C PHE A 51 -38.23 2.98 6.18
N SER A 52 -38.75 2.19 5.23
CA SER A 52 -39.14 0.80 5.43
C SER A 52 -37.94 -0.16 5.66
N ARG A 53 -36.75 0.19 5.14
CA ARG A 53 -35.54 -0.65 5.20
C ARG A 53 -34.56 -0.28 6.32
N LEU A 54 -35.02 0.55 7.27
CA LEU A 54 -34.18 0.97 8.38
C LEU A 54 -33.57 -0.19 9.18
N PRO A 55 -34.32 -1.26 9.52
CA PRO A 55 -33.76 -2.41 10.25
C PRO A 55 -32.63 -3.12 9.48
N GLU A 56 -32.78 -3.28 8.18
CA GLU A 56 -31.79 -3.91 7.28
C GLU A 56 -30.53 -3.05 7.19
N VAL A 57 -30.68 -1.74 7.00
CA VAL A 57 -29.55 -0.80 6.94
C VAL A 57 -28.78 -0.77 8.26
N VAL A 58 -29.47 -0.69 9.40
CA VAL A 58 -28.81 -0.70 10.72
C VAL A 58 -28.11 -2.05 10.98
N THR A 59 -28.72 -3.15 10.54
CA THR A 59 -28.10 -4.48 10.66
C THR A 59 -26.83 -4.57 9.81
N ALA A 60 -26.89 -4.12 8.55
CA ALA A 60 -25.73 -4.07 7.66
C ALA A 60 -24.62 -3.15 8.20
N ALA A 61 -24.98 -1.96 8.71
CA ALA A 61 -24.03 -1.04 9.32
C ALA A 61 -23.33 -1.63 10.54
N ARG A 62 -24.03 -2.34 11.40
CA ARG A 62 -23.45 -3.06 12.55
C ARG A 62 -22.55 -4.21 12.12
N ALA A 63 -22.86 -4.90 11.03
CA ALA A 63 -21.98 -5.91 10.46
C ALA A 63 -20.71 -5.26 9.86
N ALA A 64 -20.88 -4.21 9.07
CA ALA A 64 -19.78 -3.45 8.45
C ALA A 64 -18.84 -2.80 9.50
N SER A 65 -19.34 -2.42 10.69
CA SER A 65 -18.49 -1.85 11.75
C SER A 65 -17.43 -2.82 12.31
N ARG A 66 -17.55 -4.11 12.01
CA ARG A 66 -16.57 -5.15 12.40
C ARG A 66 -15.46 -5.35 11.39
N LEU A 67 -15.58 -4.77 10.18
CA LEU A 67 -14.56 -4.85 9.17
C LEU A 67 -13.36 -3.99 9.58
N THR A 68 -12.17 -4.57 9.46
CA THR A 68 -10.91 -3.92 9.90
C THR A 68 -9.97 -3.56 8.74
N ASP A 69 -10.34 -3.88 7.49
CA ASP A 69 -9.52 -3.51 6.33
C ASP A 69 -9.49 -1.98 6.17
N PRO A 70 -8.30 -1.35 6.17
CA PRO A 70 -8.17 0.10 6.08
C PRO A 70 -8.66 0.68 4.74
N ARG A 71 -8.85 -0.15 3.72
CA ARG A 71 -9.39 0.24 2.40
C ARG A 71 -10.91 0.30 2.39
N LEU A 72 -11.58 -0.25 3.39
CA LEU A 72 -13.03 -0.14 3.55
C LEU A 72 -13.38 1.09 4.39
N THR A 73 -14.51 1.72 4.09
CA THR A 73 -15.04 2.83 4.90
C THR A 73 -15.45 2.31 6.27
N GLN A 74 -14.86 2.87 7.33
CA GLN A 74 -15.16 2.48 8.69
C GLN A 74 -16.53 2.99 9.12
N VAL A 75 -17.38 2.13 9.67
CA VAL A 75 -18.63 2.50 10.34
C VAL A 75 -18.37 2.73 11.83
N PHE A 76 -18.79 3.87 12.35
CA PHE A 76 -18.53 4.28 13.73
C PHE A 76 -19.71 4.06 14.65
N ASP A 77 -20.95 4.26 14.16
CA ASP A 77 -22.17 4.16 14.95
C ASP A 77 -23.40 3.89 14.05
N ALA A 78 -24.39 3.21 14.58
CA ALA A 78 -25.66 2.94 13.92
C ALA A 78 -26.77 2.85 14.97
N THR A 79 -27.67 3.84 14.93
CA THR A 79 -28.75 4.00 15.92
C THR A 79 -30.11 3.89 15.27
N GLN A 80 -31.00 3.18 15.96
CA GLN A 80 -32.41 3.08 15.62
C GLN A 80 -33.23 3.44 16.87
N ASP A 81 -33.57 4.72 16.97
CA ASP A 81 -34.39 5.25 18.07
C ASP A 81 -35.64 5.94 17.52
N ASP A 82 -36.69 6.05 18.36
CA ASP A 82 -38.00 6.65 18.03
C ASP A 82 -37.92 8.14 17.62
N GLY A 83 -36.79 8.78 17.88
CA GLY A 83 -36.58 10.18 17.54
C GLY A 83 -35.78 10.41 16.25
N HIS A 84 -34.61 9.80 16.11
CA HIS A 84 -33.70 10.02 14.99
C HIS A 84 -32.87 8.77 14.75
N SER A 85 -33.12 8.09 13.65
CA SER A 85 -32.32 6.96 13.21
C SER A 85 -31.23 7.46 12.26
N TYR A 86 -29.99 7.00 12.46
CA TYR A 86 -28.86 7.41 11.64
C TYR A 86 -27.75 6.34 11.64
N VAL A 87 -26.90 6.41 10.62
CA VAL A 87 -25.65 5.66 10.52
C VAL A 87 -24.50 6.64 10.36
N VAL A 88 -23.45 6.51 11.20
CA VAL A 88 -22.25 7.35 11.16
C VAL A 88 -21.09 6.53 10.62
N SER A 89 -20.42 7.04 9.60
CA SER A 89 -19.25 6.43 9.01
C SER A 89 -18.11 7.44 8.80
N GLU A 90 -16.96 6.94 8.41
CA GLU A 90 -15.80 7.74 8.02
C GLU A 90 -16.15 8.66 6.87
N TRP A 91 -15.81 9.95 7.00
CA TRP A 91 -15.82 10.88 5.88
C TRP A 91 -14.53 10.71 5.08
N VAL A 92 -14.63 10.14 3.89
CA VAL A 92 -13.49 9.93 3.00
C VAL A 92 -13.30 11.15 2.10
N SER A 93 -12.12 11.75 2.16
CA SER A 93 -11.75 12.87 1.28
C SER A 93 -10.74 12.39 0.24
N GLY A 94 -11.01 12.70 -1.02
CA GLY A 94 -10.16 12.28 -2.13
C GLY A 94 -10.84 12.54 -3.46
N GLU A 95 -10.27 12.00 -4.52
CA GLU A 95 -10.81 12.03 -5.87
C GLU A 95 -11.52 10.70 -6.14
N THR A 96 -12.78 10.74 -6.57
CA THR A 96 -13.49 9.51 -6.92
C THR A 96 -12.95 8.92 -8.23
N PHE A 97 -13.08 7.63 -8.40
CA PHE A 97 -12.72 7.00 -9.68
C PHE A 97 -13.52 7.59 -10.85
N ALA A 98 -14.78 8.02 -10.60
CA ALA A 98 -15.59 8.75 -11.57
C ALA A 98 -14.92 10.08 -11.98
N ASP A 99 -14.42 10.85 -11.03
CA ASP A 99 -13.74 12.12 -11.31
C ASP A 99 -12.45 11.90 -12.09
N MET A 100 -11.67 10.87 -11.71
CA MET A 100 -10.42 10.52 -12.39
C MET A 100 -10.62 10.15 -13.86
N ILE A 101 -11.73 9.50 -14.21
CA ILE A 101 -12.03 9.07 -15.59
C ILE A 101 -12.95 10.02 -16.34
N ALA A 102 -13.40 11.12 -15.73
CA ALA A 102 -14.24 12.12 -16.39
C ALA A 102 -13.56 12.77 -17.60
N GLY A 103 -12.24 12.83 -17.61
CA GLY A 103 -11.42 13.36 -18.72
C GLY A 103 -11.05 12.31 -19.77
N GLY A 104 -11.44 11.06 -19.62
CA GLY A 104 -11.08 9.92 -20.48
C GLY A 104 -10.48 8.76 -19.69
N PRO A 105 -10.05 7.68 -20.39
CA PRO A 105 -9.49 6.50 -19.75
C PRO A 105 -8.18 6.82 -19.00
N LEU A 106 -7.93 6.07 -17.94
CA LEU A 106 -6.69 6.12 -17.18
C LEU A 106 -5.58 5.35 -17.92
N ASP A 107 -4.35 5.56 -17.47
CA ASP A 107 -3.28 4.61 -17.74
C ASP A 107 -3.72 3.21 -17.32
N PRO A 108 -3.54 2.17 -18.17
CA PRO A 108 -4.06 0.84 -17.91
C PRO A 108 -3.56 0.21 -16.60
N GLU A 109 -2.30 0.39 -16.26
CA GLU A 109 -1.72 -0.17 -15.03
C GLU A 109 -2.26 0.55 -13.80
N ARG A 110 -2.49 1.88 -13.90
CA ARG A 110 -3.09 2.66 -12.83
C ARG A 110 -4.55 2.25 -12.59
N ALA A 111 -5.34 2.09 -13.65
CA ALA A 111 -6.73 1.61 -13.54
C ALA A 111 -6.77 0.24 -12.86
N ALA A 112 -5.92 -0.69 -13.32
CA ALA A 112 -5.83 -2.03 -12.77
C ALA A 112 -5.40 -2.06 -11.31
N ALA A 113 -4.43 -1.23 -10.91
CA ALA A 113 -3.97 -1.16 -9.54
C ALA A 113 -5.05 -0.65 -8.57
N LEU A 114 -5.80 0.39 -8.95
CA LEU A 114 -6.90 0.92 -8.13
C LEU A 114 -8.00 -0.13 -7.93
N VAL A 115 -8.36 -0.84 -9.02
CA VAL A 115 -9.39 -1.89 -8.95
C VAL A 115 -8.88 -3.13 -8.22
N ALA A 116 -7.59 -3.46 -8.30
CA ALA A 116 -6.99 -4.55 -7.53
C ALA A 116 -7.11 -4.33 -6.02
N GLU A 117 -6.81 -3.12 -5.54
CA GLU A 117 -6.98 -2.78 -4.12
C GLU A 117 -8.45 -2.84 -3.67
N ALA A 118 -9.38 -2.41 -4.53
CA ALA A 118 -10.81 -2.54 -4.27
C ALA A 118 -11.25 -4.01 -4.22
N ALA A 119 -10.72 -4.86 -5.11
CA ALA A 119 -11.02 -6.29 -5.16
C ALA A 119 -10.51 -7.02 -3.91
N GLU A 120 -9.29 -6.72 -3.45
CA GLU A 120 -8.74 -7.26 -2.21
C GLU A 120 -9.58 -6.85 -0.98
N ALA A 121 -9.95 -5.58 -0.90
CA ALA A 121 -10.80 -5.07 0.19
C ALA A 121 -12.19 -5.74 0.19
N LEU A 122 -12.78 -5.91 -1.00
CA LEU A 122 -14.08 -6.53 -1.14
C LEU A 122 -14.03 -8.04 -0.85
N ALA A 123 -12.94 -8.73 -1.19
CA ALA A 123 -12.72 -10.11 -0.80
C ALA A 123 -12.75 -10.29 0.73
N HIS A 124 -12.09 -9.41 1.50
CA HIS A 124 -12.18 -9.41 2.96
C HIS A 124 -13.60 -9.15 3.49
N ALA A 125 -14.39 -8.29 2.80
CA ALA A 125 -15.77 -8.07 3.19
C ALA A 125 -16.63 -9.33 2.96
N HIS A 126 -16.40 -10.05 1.85
CA HIS A 126 -17.06 -11.32 1.56
C HIS A 126 -16.73 -12.43 2.57
N GLU A 127 -15.51 -12.48 3.13
CA GLU A 127 -15.17 -13.38 4.24
C GLU A 127 -16.06 -13.14 5.48
N ALA A 128 -16.51 -11.89 5.67
CA ALA A 128 -17.47 -11.51 6.71
C ALA A 128 -18.94 -11.58 6.26
N ASN A 129 -19.23 -12.18 5.10
CA ASN A 129 -20.55 -12.27 4.46
C ASN A 129 -21.19 -10.90 4.18
N LEU A 130 -20.37 -9.91 3.80
CA LEU A 130 -20.82 -8.60 3.36
C LEU A 130 -20.45 -8.40 1.91
N ALA A 131 -21.46 -8.12 1.07
CA ALA A 131 -21.31 -7.79 -0.33
C ALA A 131 -21.61 -6.31 -0.57
N HIS A 132 -21.19 -5.78 -1.71
CA HIS A 132 -21.49 -4.41 -2.12
C HIS A 132 -22.75 -4.32 -3.02
N LEU A 133 -22.86 -5.16 -4.01
CA LEU A 133 -23.96 -5.34 -4.98
C LEU A 133 -24.32 -4.13 -5.87
N CYS A 134 -23.72 -2.97 -5.63
CA CYS A 134 -24.01 -1.73 -6.37
C CYS A 134 -22.74 -0.92 -6.65
N LEU A 135 -21.64 -1.60 -7.01
CA LEU A 135 -20.37 -0.97 -7.35
C LEU A 135 -20.50 -0.04 -8.55
N THR A 136 -20.12 1.22 -8.34
CA THR A 136 -20.03 2.23 -9.41
C THR A 136 -18.71 3.02 -9.26
N PRO A 137 -18.29 3.80 -10.26
CA PRO A 137 -17.07 4.62 -10.16
C PRO A 137 -17.07 5.61 -8.99
N LYS A 138 -18.21 5.96 -8.42
CA LYS A 138 -18.32 6.87 -7.27
C LYS A 138 -17.94 6.21 -5.94
N HIS A 139 -17.99 4.88 -5.87
CA HIS A 139 -17.69 4.14 -4.64
C HIS A 139 -16.19 3.90 -4.41
N LEU A 140 -15.36 4.15 -5.40
CA LEU A 140 -13.91 4.00 -5.29
C LEU A 140 -13.26 5.37 -5.19
N VAL A 141 -12.54 5.64 -4.09
CA VAL A 141 -11.91 6.95 -3.82
C VAL A 141 -10.42 6.79 -3.65
N TRP A 142 -9.66 7.59 -4.38
CA TRP A 142 -8.23 7.78 -4.16
C TRP A 142 -8.01 8.91 -3.17
N THR A 143 -7.51 8.59 -1.98
CA THR A 143 -7.33 9.56 -0.91
C THR A 143 -6.07 10.42 -1.10
N ALA A 144 -6.03 11.57 -0.43
CA ALA A 144 -4.83 12.42 -0.37
C ALA A 144 -3.60 11.69 0.23
N GLY A 145 -3.83 10.65 1.04
CA GLY A 145 -2.77 9.80 1.59
C GLY A 145 -2.21 8.76 0.62
N GLY A 146 -2.71 8.72 -0.63
CA GLY A 146 -2.24 7.76 -1.64
C GLY A 146 -2.75 6.32 -1.40
N THR A 147 -3.94 6.18 -0.83
CA THR A 147 -4.59 4.89 -0.56
C THR A 147 -5.97 4.84 -1.21
N VAL A 148 -6.40 3.64 -1.57
CA VAL A 148 -7.77 3.40 -2.04
C VAL A 148 -8.72 3.28 -0.86
N LYS A 149 -9.92 3.84 -1.00
CA LYS A 149 -11.05 3.61 -0.12
C LYS A 149 -12.27 3.16 -0.93
N LEU A 150 -12.89 2.08 -0.51
CA LEU A 150 -14.15 1.57 -1.04
C LEU A 150 -15.28 1.97 -0.10
N LEU A 151 -16.27 2.71 -0.64
CA LEU A 151 -17.39 3.26 0.11
C LEU A 151 -18.58 2.27 0.09
N GLY A 152 -19.41 2.31 1.11
CA GLY A 152 -20.77 1.78 1.08
C GLY A 152 -20.96 0.27 1.24
N VAL A 153 -19.89 -0.52 1.45
CA VAL A 153 -19.98 -1.99 1.55
C VAL A 153 -21.06 -2.44 2.55
N GLY A 154 -22.01 -3.24 2.08
CA GLY A 154 -23.14 -3.74 2.84
C GLY A 154 -24.24 -2.71 3.07
N ILE A 155 -23.92 -1.44 3.26
CA ILE A 155 -24.88 -0.37 3.58
C ILE A 155 -25.68 0.03 2.33
N ASP A 156 -24.97 0.28 1.21
CA ASP A 156 -25.61 0.79 0.00
C ASP A 156 -26.54 -0.25 -0.62
N ALA A 157 -26.18 -1.54 -0.57
CA ALA A 157 -27.08 -2.62 -0.96
C ALA A 157 -28.38 -2.61 -0.13
N ALA A 158 -28.31 -2.41 1.18
CA ALA A 158 -29.48 -2.31 2.05
C ALA A 158 -30.29 -1.03 1.78
N LEU A 159 -29.63 0.10 1.49
CA LEU A 159 -30.28 1.36 1.12
C LEU A 159 -31.09 1.23 -0.18
N ASP A 160 -30.51 0.57 -1.18
CA ASP A 160 -31.12 0.43 -2.52
C ASP A 160 -31.96 -0.83 -2.69
N ASN A 161 -32.18 -1.59 -1.60
CA ASN A 161 -32.90 -2.86 -1.63
C ASN A 161 -32.34 -3.86 -2.63
N ARG A 162 -31.00 -3.90 -2.76
CA ARG A 162 -30.30 -4.84 -3.64
C ARG A 162 -30.12 -6.17 -2.90
N THR A 163 -30.56 -7.24 -3.54
CA THR A 163 -30.36 -8.62 -3.08
C THR A 163 -29.86 -9.45 -4.24
N SER A 164 -29.09 -10.47 -3.97
CA SER A 164 -28.53 -11.37 -4.97
C SER A 164 -28.54 -12.80 -4.47
N ASP A 165 -28.75 -13.74 -5.39
CA ASP A 165 -28.59 -15.18 -5.15
C ASP A 165 -27.14 -15.61 -5.22
N ASP A 166 -26.28 -14.80 -5.89
CA ASP A 166 -24.82 -15.01 -6.00
C ASP A 166 -24.07 -13.69 -5.80
N PRO A 167 -23.99 -13.19 -4.56
CA PRO A 167 -23.38 -11.89 -4.27
C PRO A 167 -21.91 -11.78 -4.68
N ALA A 168 -21.18 -12.92 -4.64
CA ALA A 168 -19.77 -12.93 -5.00
C ALA A 168 -19.56 -12.67 -6.48
N ARG A 169 -20.41 -13.27 -7.31
CA ARG A 169 -20.38 -13.09 -8.76
C ARG A 169 -20.78 -11.66 -9.16
N ASP A 170 -21.83 -11.12 -8.54
CA ASP A 170 -22.30 -9.76 -8.84
C ASP A 170 -21.24 -8.72 -8.50
N ASP A 171 -20.54 -8.89 -7.38
CA ASP A 171 -19.44 -8.01 -7.00
C ASP A 171 -18.19 -8.20 -7.88
N ALA A 172 -17.89 -9.42 -8.32
CA ALA A 172 -16.81 -9.66 -9.29
C ALA A 172 -17.13 -9.01 -10.65
N GLU A 173 -18.40 -9.08 -11.10
CA GLU A 173 -18.86 -8.36 -12.29
C GLU A 173 -18.77 -6.84 -12.10
N GLY A 174 -19.13 -6.31 -10.92
CA GLY A 174 -18.98 -4.90 -10.56
C GLY A 174 -17.52 -4.42 -10.65
N LEU A 175 -16.57 -5.22 -10.16
CA LEU A 175 -15.12 -4.96 -10.31
C LEU A 175 -14.70 -4.98 -11.78
N GLY A 176 -15.23 -5.92 -12.57
CA GLY A 176 -15.01 -5.95 -14.02
C GLY A 176 -15.50 -4.71 -14.73
N ARG A 177 -16.68 -4.17 -14.32
CA ARG A 177 -17.24 -2.92 -14.84
C ARG A 177 -16.35 -1.71 -14.46
N LEU A 178 -15.82 -1.66 -13.23
CA LEU A 178 -14.87 -0.62 -12.82
C LEU A 178 -13.60 -0.67 -13.65
N LEU A 179 -13.02 -1.86 -13.85
CA LEU A 179 -11.81 -2.00 -14.67
C LEU A 179 -12.08 -1.60 -16.13
N TYR A 180 -13.21 -2.03 -16.69
CA TYR A 180 -13.65 -1.61 -18.03
C TYR A 180 -13.72 -0.09 -18.14
N ALA A 181 -14.37 0.56 -17.16
CA ALA A 181 -14.52 2.01 -17.13
C ALA A 181 -13.18 2.73 -17.05
N GLY A 182 -12.26 2.26 -16.22
CA GLY A 182 -10.91 2.80 -16.11
C GLY A 182 -10.10 2.68 -17.41
N LEU A 183 -10.27 1.58 -18.15
CA LEU A 183 -9.56 1.31 -19.40
C LEU A 183 -10.16 2.02 -20.62
N THR A 184 -11.46 2.39 -20.58
CA THR A 184 -12.17 2.87 -21.77
C THR A 184 -12.85 4.22 -21.60
N GLY A 185 -13.12 4.67 -20.37
CA GLY A 185 -13.94 5.84 -20.09
C GLY A 185 -15.45 5.60 -20.34
N HIS A 186 -15.88 4.34 -20.52
CA HIS A 186 -17.27 3.97 -20.79
C HIS A 186 -17.76 2.99 -19.73
N TRP A 187 -19.08 2.99 -19.48
CA TRP A 187 -19.70 2.10 -18.50
C TRP A 187 -20.43 0.92 -19.18
N PRO A 188 -20.05 -0.34 -18.88
CA PRO A 188 -20.72 -1.50 -19.41
C PRO A 188 -21.95 -1.86 -18.55
N GLY A 189 -22.99 -1.05 -18.59
CA GLY A 189 -24.20 -1.15 -17.80
C GLY A 189 -25.13 0.03 -18.10
N ASP A 190 -26.04 0.33 -17.17
CA ASP A 190 -26.91 1.49 -17.27
C ASP A 190 -26.08 2.78 -17.09
N GLU A 191 -26.19 3.72 -18.04
CA GLU A 191 -25.50 5.02 -17.97
C GLU A 191 -25.84 5.80 -16.71
N GLN A 192 -27.08 5.69 -16.22
CA GLN A 192 -27.54 6.40 -15.02
C GLN A 192 -26.83 5.89 -13.76
N GLU A 193 -26.51 4.58 -13.69
CA GLU A 193 -25.76 4.01 -12.58
C GLU A 193 -24.29 4.45 -12.60
N GLY A 194 -23.63 4.31 -13.75
CA GLY A 194 -22.19 4.59 -13.89
C GLY A 194 -21.84 6.07 -13.96
N GLY A 195 -22.77 6.90 -14.46
CA GLY A 195 -22.52 8.31 -14.72
C GLY A 195 -21.51 8.58 -15.86
N LEU A 196 -21.27 7.57 -16.70
CA LEU A 196 -20.34 7.58 -17.84
C LEU A 196 -21.12 7.23 -19.12
N PRO A 197 -20.60 7.56 -20.32
CA PRO A 197 -21.16 7.08 -21.57
C PRO A 197 -21.28 5.55 -21.60
N ALA A 198 -22.35 5.03 -22.21
CA ALA A 198 -22.53 3.60 -22.35
C ALA A 198 -21.38 2.95 -23.12
N ALA A 199 -21.02 1.74 -22.75
CA ALA A 199 -20.05 0.96 -23.49
C ALA A 199 -20.56 0.64 -24.91
N PRO A 200 -19.73 0.77 -25.95
CA PRO A 200 -20.09 0.37 -27.31
C PRO A 200 -20.47 -1.11 -27.37
N MET A 201 -21.50 -1.41 -28.17
CA MET A 201 -22.02 -2.77 -28.34
C MET A 201 -21.72 -3.29 -29.75
N SER A 202 -21.41 -4.57 -29.86
CA SER A 202 -21.34 -5.32 -31.13
C SER A 202 -21.96 -6.69 -30.93
N ASP A 203 -22.83 -7.07 -31.85
CA ASP A 203 -23.54 -8.37 -31.85
C ASP A 203 -24.25 -8.71 -30.52
N GLY A 204 -24.79 -7.70 -29.84
CA GLY A 204 -25.51 -7.84 -28.58
C GLY A 204 -24.62 -7.98 -27.34
N HIS A 205 -23.31 -7.82 -27.46
CA HIS A 205 -22.33 -7.86 -26.37
C HIS A 205 -21.51 -6.57 -26.30
N PHE A 206 -21.01 -6.23 -25.15
CA PHE A 206 -20.07 -5.11 -25.00
C PHE A 206 -18.82 -5.38 -25.85
N CYS A 207 -18.35 -4.34 -26.55
CA CYS A 207 -17.03 -4.36 -27.17
C CYS A 207 -15.96 -4.53 -26.08
N THR A 208 -14.94 -5.33 -26.33
CA THR A 208 -13.87 -5.53 -25.35
C THR A 208 -13.08 -4.23 -25.13
N PRO A 209 -12.41 -4.03 -24.01
CA PRO A 209 -11.59 -2.83 -23.78
C PRO A 209 -10.63 -2.51 -24.93
N ARG A 210 -9.99 -3.52 -25.53
CA ARG A 210 -9.10 -3.34 -26.68
C ARG A 210 -9.80 -2.95 -27.98
N GLN A 211 -11.08 -3.29 -28.12
CA GLN A 211 -11.88 -2.83 -29.26
C GLN A 211 -12.30 -1.37 -29.15
N VAL A 212 -12.41 -0.86 -27.92
CA VAL A 212 -12.83 0.53 -27.62
C VAL A 212 -11.62 1.47 -27.54
N THR A 213 -10.57 1.05 -26.86
CA THR A 213 -9.41 1.90 -26.56
C THR A 213 -8.11 1.25 -27.06
N ALA A 214 -7.36 1.96 -27.90
CA ALA A 214 -6.06 1.52 -28.36
C ALA A 214 -5.03 1.56 -27.22
N GLY A 215 -4.12 0.58 -27.19
CA GLY A 215 -3.06 0.51 -26.19
C GLY A 215 -3.42 -0.26 -24.91
N VAL A 216 -4.65 -0.73 -24.74
CA VAL A 216 -5.01 -1.60 -23.61
C VAL A 216 -4.25 -2.92 -23.70
N PRO A 217 -3.50 -3.32 -22.65
CA PRO A 217 -2.77 -4.58 -22.60
C PRO A 217 -3.69 -5.79 -22.75
N GLY A 218 -3.24 -6.83 -23.47
CA GLY A 218 -4.06 -8.00 -23.73
C GLY A 218 -4.48 -8.77 -22.49
N TYR A 219 -3.66 -8.77 -21.44
CA TYR A 219 -3.99 -9.44 -20.18
C TYR A 219 -5.12 -8.70 -19.43
N LEU A 220 -5.14 -7.35 -19.42
CA LEU A 220 -6.23 -6.58 -18.80
C LEU A 220 -7.55 -6.73 -19.58
N ASP A 221 -7.48 -6.74 -20.91
CA ASP A 221 -8.64 -7.07 -21.77
C ASP A 221 -9.21 -8.45 -21.41
N THR A 222 -8.33 -9.45 -21.21
CA THR A 222 -8.72 -10.80 -20.85
C THR A 222 -9.36 -10.85 -19.45
N ILE A 223 -8.74 -10.24 -18.44
CA ILE A 223 -9.27 -10.18 -17.06
C ILE A 223 -10.65 -9.54 -17.05
N THR A 224 -10.79 -8.37 -17.69
CA THR A 224 -12.08 -7.67 -17.81
C THR A 224 -13.16 -8.53 -18.45
N CYS A 225 -12.83 -9.20 -19.57
CA CYS A 225 -13.78 -10.06 -20.27
C CYS A 225 -14.18 -11.29 -19.46
N ARG A 226 -13.28 -11.86 -18.65
CA ARG A 226 -13.58 -13.02 -17.78
C ARG A 226 -14.61 -12.67 -16.69
N ALA A 227 -14.66 -11.42 -16.24
CA ALA A 227 -15.63 -10.97 -15.25
C ALA A 227 -16.99 -10.58 -15.90
N LEU A 228 -16.96 -9.91 -17.07
CA LEU A 228 -18.16 -9.32 -17.68
C LEU A 228 -18.91 -10.24 -18.63
N LEU A 229 -18.25 -11.22 -19.22
CA LEU A 229 -18.87 -12.07 -20.25
C LEU A 229 -19.17 -13.44 -19.67
N PRO A 230 -20.44 -13.92 -19.77
CA PRO A 230 -20.86 -15.20 -19.20
C PRO A 230 -20.16 -16.42 -19.84
N GLU A 231 -19.64 -16.27 -21.03
CA GLU A 231 -18.92 -17.32 -21.74
C GLU A 231 -17.41 -17.04 -21.68
N SER A 232 -16.67 -18.04 -21.23
CA SER A 232 -15.20 -17.98 -21.19
C SER A 232 -14.67 -17.75 -22.60
N ARG A 233 -13.97 -16.64 -22.80
CA ARG A 233 -13.21 -16.43 -24.03
C ARG A 233 -11.92 -17.23 -23.96
N ARG A 234 -11.62 -17.97 -25.02
CA ARG A 234 -10.40 -18.77 -25.17
C ARG A 234 -10.20 -19.91 -24.16
N GLY A 235 -11.29 -20.44 -23.59
CA GLY A 235 -11.21 -21.58 -22.66
C GLY A 235 -10.74 -21.22 -21.25
N LEU A 236 -10.69 -19.94 -20.89
CA LEU A 236 -10.37 -19.50 -19.53
C LEU A 236 -11.62 -19.45 -18.66
N GLU A 237 -11.50 -19.89 -17.41
CA GLU A 237 -12.58 -19.86 -16.45
C GLU A 237 -13.02 -18.41 -16.13
N PRO A 238 -14.33 -18.15 -15.96
CA PRO A 238 -14.83 -16.86 -15.48
C PRO A 238 -14.25 -16.46 -14.12
N LEU A 239 -14.14 -15.17 -13.87
CA LEU A 239 -13.87 -14.64 -12.52
C LEU A 239 -15.21 -14.46 -11.82
N THR A 240 -15.46 -15.24 -10.79
CA THR A 240 -16.77 -15.33 -10.13
C THR A 240 -16.76 -14.81 -8.70
N THR A 241 -15.58 -14.44 -8.17
CA THR A 241 -15.46 -13.87 -6.84
C THR A 241 -14.53 -12.66 -6.83
N PRO A 242 -14.67 -11.72 -5.88
CA PRO A 242 -13.69 -10.66 -5.68
C PRO A 242 -12.26 -11.17 -5.42
N ALA A 243 -12.13 -12.33 -4.77
CA ALA A 243 -10.83 -12.94 -4.53
C ALA A 243 -10.17 -13.42 -5.83
N ASP A 244 -10.92 -14.09 -6.73
CA ASP A 244 -10.41 -14.50 -8.05
C ASP A 244 -9.98 -13.28 -8.86
N PHE A 245 -10.75 -12.18 -8.75
CA PHE A 245 -10.44 -10.92 -9.44
C PHE A 245 -9.17 -10.28 -8.90
N ALA A 246 -9.00 -10.24 -7.57
CA ALA A 246 -7.80 -9.75 -6.91
C ALA A 246 -6.57 -10.58 -7.28
N GLU A 247 -6.70 -11.91 -7.32
CA GLU A 247 -5.64 -12.82 -7.74
C GLU A 247 -5.24 -12.56 -9.20
N ALA A 248 -6.21 -12.43 -10.10
CA ALA A 248 -5.94 -12.14 -11.50
C ALA A 248 -5.19 -10.81 -11.73
N LEU A 249 -5.42 -9.80 -10.87
CA LEU A 249 -4.72 -8.52 -10.91
C LEU A 249 -3.45 -8.46 -10.05
N SER A 250 -3.12 -9.51 -9.30
CA SER A 250 -1.98 -9.50 -8.37
C SER A 250 -0.62 -9.31 -9.05
N SER A 251 -0.52 -9.68 -10.32
CA SER A 251 0.69 -9.53 -11.14
C SER A 251 0.85 -8.15 -11.79
N VAL A 252 -0.18 -7.28 -11.68
CA VAL A 252 -0.12 -5.93 -12.27
C VAL A 252 0.77 -5.02 -11.41
N PRO A 253 1.76 -4.33 -12.00
CA PRO A 253 2.58 -3.39 -11.27
C PRO A 253 1.72 -2.31 -10.60
N ARG A 254 1.91 -2.09 -9.30
CA ARG A 254 1.22 -0.99 -8.60
C ARG A 254 1.96 0.31 -8.86
N PRO A 255 1.33 1.32 -9.49
CA PRO A 255 1.99 2.61 -9.68
C PRO A 255 2.32 3.24 -8.33
N ALA A 256 3.51 3.85 -8.25
CA ALA A 256 3.88 4.61 -7.07
C ALA A 256 2.88 5.75 -6.82
N PRO A 257 2.59 6.09 -5.54
CA PRO A 257 1.73 7.23 -5.23
C PRO A 257 2.24 8.48 -5.96
N MET A 258 1.38 9.09 -6.78
CA MET A 258 1.75 10.36 -7.40
C MET A 258 1.88 11.42 -6.29
N PRO A 259 2.98 12.20 -6.26
CA PRO A 259 3.07 13.32 -5.34
C PRO A 259 1.92 14.28 -5.65
N MET A 260 1.04 14.47 -4.65
CA MET A 260 -0.02 15.47 -4.74
C MET A 260 0.60 16.83 -5.06
N PRO A 261 0.05 17.62 -5.99
CA PRO A 261 0.46 19.01 -6.11
C PRO A 261 0.25 19.67 -4.76
N MET A 262 1.34 20.06 -4.12
CA MET A 262 1.25 20.86 -2.89
C MET A 262 0.39 22.08 -3.19
N PRO A 263 -0.63 22.38 -2.35
CA PRO A 263 -1.38 23.63 -2.52
C PRO A 263 -0.36 24.76 -2.60
N ALA A 264 -0.46 25.53 -3.68
CA ALA A 264 0.42 26.68 -3.87
C ALA A 264 0.32 27.53 -2.64
N LEU A 265 1.42 27.65 -1.88
CA LEU A 265 1.53 28.59 -0.79
C LEU A 265 1.26 29.96 -1.41
N HIS A 266 0.08 30.51 -1.17
CA HIS A 266 -0.20 31.89 -1.53
C HIS A 266 0.91 32.74 -0.93
N PRO A 267 1.65 33.53 -1.72
CA PRO A 267 2.67 34.41 -1.18
C PRO A 267 1.98 35.31 -0.16
N VAL A 268 2.39 35.21 1.09
CA VAL A 268 2.00 36.17 2.13
C VAL A 268 2.38 37.54 1.59
N PRO A 269 1.45 38.50 1.46
CA PRO A 269 1.80 39.82 0.97
C PRO A 269 2.89 40.39 1.86
N ALA A 270 4.05 40.67 1.28
CA ALA A 270 5.16 41.29 1.98
C ALA A 270 4.67 42.60 2.63
N SER A 271 4.77 42.66 3.92
CA SER A 271 4.52 43.89 4.70
C SER A 271 5.39 45.01 4.12
N ARG A 272 4.74 46.04 3.58
CA ARG A 272 5.39 47.23 3.04
C ARG A 272 6.18 47.87 4.17
N PRO A 273 7.42 48.28 4.00
CA PRO A 273 8.14 49.04 5.03
C PRO A 273 7.42 50.37 5.28
N GLU A 274 7.02 50.59 6.51
CA GLU A 274 6.48 51.87 6.93
C GLU A 274 7.61 52.92 6.91
N THR A 275 7.40 53.97 6.15
CA THR A 275 8.23 55.17 6.13
C THR A 275 7.98 55.96 7.42
N PRO A 276 9.00 56.41 8.15
CA PRO A 276 8.78 57.29 9.33
C PRO A 276 8.31 58.66 8.89
N GLY A 277 7.09 59.03 9.24
CA GLY A 277 6.52 60.30 8.91
C GLY A 277 5.72 60.90 10.06
N ALA A 278 6.23 61.98 10.62
CA ALA A 278 5.58 63.08 11.36
C ALA A 278 4.79 62.76 12.64
N ALA A 279 5.29 63.33 13.72
CA ALA A 279 4.72 63.43 15.05
C ALA A 279 3.35 64.13 15.07
N ALA A 280 2.35 63.48 15.73
CA ALA A 280 1.10 64.09 16.13
C ALA A 280 1.12 64.41 17.64
N PRO A 281 0.38 65.41 18.09
CA PRO A 281 0.53 66.00 19.45
C PRO A 281 -0.12 65.17 20.57
N PRO A 282 0.24 65.36 21.83
CA PRO A 282 -0.11 64.52 22.96
C PRO A 282 -1.58 64.61 23.34
N GLN A 283 -2.28 63.51 23.43
CA GLN A 283 -3.60 63.42 24.06
C GLN A 283 -3.48 63.09 25.53
N ARG A 284 -4.30 63.77 26.35
CA ARG A 284 -4.41 63.63 27.78
C ARG A 284 -4.93 62.27 28.22
N PRO A 285 -4.54 61.78 29.39
CA PRO A 285 -4.94 60.46 29.89
C PRO A 285 -6.39 60.46 30.39
N SER A 286 -7.20 59.52 29.92
CA SER A 286 -8.50 59.24 30.49
C SER A 286 -8.38 58.09 31.52
N ILE A 287 -9.07 58.26 32.63
CA ILE A 287 -9.11 57.44 33.82
C ILE A 287 -9.81 56.10 33.50
N PRO A 288 -9.29 54.90 33.87
CA PRO A 288 -9.97 53.63 33.62
C PRO A 288 -11.11 53.40 34.60
N ALA A 289 -12.26 52.99 34.04
CA ALA A 289 -13.41 52.51 34.79
C ALA A 289 -13.17 51.09 35.32
N SER A 290 -13.63 50.87 36.54
CA SER A 290 -13.51 49.69 37.37
C SER A 290 -14.05 48.41 36.71
N VAL A 291 -13.26 47.36 36.68
CA VAL A 291 -13.64 45.99 36.31
C VAL A 291 -14.27 45.29 37.52
N PRO A 292 -15.42 44.59 37.38
CA PRO A 292 -15.98 43.80 38.46
C PRO A 292 -15.19 42.50 38.66
N THR A 293 -14.88 42.21 39.89
CA THR A 293 -14.21 41.03 40.42
C THR A 293 -15.11 39.78 40.23
N GLN A 294 -14.66 38.79 39.51
CA GLN A 294 -15.27 37.45 39.49
C GLN A 294 -14.78 36.62 40.69
N PRO A 295 -15.63 35.78 41.30
CA PRO A 295 -15.26 34.95 42.42
C PRO A 295 -14.42 33.74 41.99
N HIS A 296 -13.37 33.49 42.76
CA HIS A 296 -12.52 32.29 42.64
C HIS A 296 -13.30 31.02 42.93
N GLN A 297 -13.30 30.07 41.98
CA GLN A 297 -13.63 28.66 42.24
C GLN A 297 -12.38 27.91 42.67
N PRO A 298 -12.47 27.02 43.69
CA PRO A 298 -11.34 26.25 44.16
C PRO A 298 -11.01 25.10 43.22
N ARG A 299 -9.73 24.94 42.90
CA ARG A 299 -9.18 23.75 42.24
C ARG A 299 -9.27 22.55 43.16
N PRO A 300 -9.70 21.34 42.69
CA PRO A 300 -9.51 20.13 43.44
C PRO A 300 -8.03 19.70 43.39
N SER A 301 -7.41 19.67 44.57
CA SER A 301 -6.16 18.96 44.82
C SER A 301 -6.48 17.51 45.02
N GLY A 302 -5.76 16.62 44.35
CA GLY A 302 -5.91 15.22 44.73
C GLY A 302 -5.19 14.24 43.82
N GLY A 303 -4.08 13.71 44.28
CA GLY A 303 -3.77 12.32 44.12
C GLY A 303 -2.94 11.89 42.90
N GLY A 304 -1.72 11.45 43.14
CA GLY A 304 -1.03 10.62 42.16
C GLY A 304 0.48 10.57 42.23
N THR A 305 1.08 10.72 43.40
CA THR A 305 2.51 10.45 43.58
C THR A 305 2.88 8.96 43.47
N LEU A 306 1.94 8.06 43.71
CA LEU A 306 2.14 6.59 43.61
C LEU A 306 2.38 6.11 42.18
N ASN A 307 1.69 6.69 41.17
CA ASN A 307 1.87 6.27 39.77
C ASN A 307 3.19 6.73 39.16
N LYS A 308 3.74 7.86 39.62
CA LYS A 308 5.06 8.34 39.17
C LYS A 308 6.20 7.48 39.69
N VAL A 309 6.11 7.02 40.94
CA VAL A 309 7.10 6.13 41.55
C VAL A 309 7.10 4.75 40.91
N ALA A 310 5.92 4.19 40.61
CA ALA A 310 5.80 2.90 39.94
C ALA A 310 6.40 2.94 38.52
N MET A 311 6.18 4.01 37.76
CA MET A 311 6.73 4.15 36.40
C MET A 311 8.24 4.37 36.41
N THR A 312 8.79 5.07 37.39
CA THR A 312 10.25 5.25 37.57
C THR A 312 10.93 3.92 37.91
N LEU A 313 10.30 3.09 38.75
CA LEU A 313 10.81 1.76 39.12
C LEU A 313 10.87 0.79 37.92
N VAL A 314 9.84 0.81 37.07
CA VAL A 314 9.80 -0.02 35.85
C VAL A 314 10.90 0.41 34.87
N VAL A 315 11.11 1.71 34.64
CA VAL A 315 12.17 2.22 33.77
C VAL A 315 13.56 1.85 34.29
N LEU A 316 13.76 1.91 35.61
CA LEU A 316 15.03 1.55 36.24
C LEU A 316 15.32 0.06 36.14
N LEU A 317 14.29 -0.78 36.26
CA LEU A 317 14.39 -2.25 36.13
C LEU A 317 14.74 -2.66 34.68
N VAL A 318 14.15 -1.97 33.69
CA VAL A 318 14.48 -2.21 32.26
C VAL A 318 15.92 -1.76 31.96
N MET A 319 16.38 -0.63 32.50
CA MET A 319 17.77 -0.17 32.32
C MET A 319 18.79 -1.12 32.94
N VAL A 320 18.48 -1.70 34.13
CA VAL A 320 19.35 -2.70 34.76
C VAL A 320 19.38 -4.00 33.96
N ALA A 321 18.23 -4.42 33.40
CA ALA A 321 18.17 -5.62 32.55
C ALA A 321 19.00 -5.46 31.25
N VAL A 322 18.91 -4.28 30.61
CA VAL A 322 19.71 -3.96 29.41
C VAL A 322 21.21 -3.85 29.77
N GLY A 323 21.54 -3.23 30.90
CA GLY A 323 22.93 -3.13 31.38
C GLY A 323 23.56 -4.49 31.69
N LEU A 324 22.80 -5.40 32.31
CA LEU A 324 23.27 -6.78 32.60
C LEU A 324 23.44 -7.60 31.32
N SER A 325 22.56 -7.42 30.33
CA SER A 325 22.68 -8.09 29.04
C SER A 325 23.91 -7.64 28.26
N ALA A 326 24.19 -6.33 28.24
CA ALA A 326 25.39 -5.78 27.63
C ALA A 326 26.69 -6.23 28.36
N TRP A 327 26.65 -6.36 29.70
CA TRP A 327 27.78 -6.79 30.50
C TRP A 327 28.10 -8.29 30.34
N THR A 328 27.06 -9.15 30.18
CA THR A 328 27.27 -10.58 29.90
C THR A 328 27.78 -10.82 28.48
N LEU A 329 27.33 -10.03 27.49
CA LEU A 329 27.87 -10.07 26.12
C LEU A 329 29.29 -9.57 26.05
N GLY A 330 29.64 -8.50 26.78
CA GLY A 330 31.02 -7.95 26.88
C GLY A 330 32.00 -8.93 27.53
N ARG A 331 31.54 -9.74 28.49
CA ARG A 331 32.41 -10.79 29.13
C ARG A 331 32.64 -11.99 28.24
N SER A 332 31.75 -12.32 27.32
CA SER A 332 31.89 -13.43 26.37
C SER A 332 32.94 -13.14 25.28
N ILE A 333 33.28 -11.87 25.04
CA ILE A 333 34.28 -11.43 24.02
C ILE A 333 35.67 -11.21 24.66
N GLY A 334 35.76 -11.15 25.98
CA GLY A 334 36.98 -10.75 26.73
C GLY A 334 37.87 -11.87 27.26
N ASN A 335 37.61 -13.16 26.95
CA ASN A 335 38.39 -14.25 27.52
C ASN A 335 39.18 -15.07 26.47
N THR A 336 40.07 -14.41 25.73
CA THR A 336 41.19 -15.10 25.09
C THR A 336 42.48 -14.66 25.80
N GLY A 337 43.06 -15.60 26.54
CA GLY A 337 44.20 -15.42 27.40
C GLY A 337 45.43 -14.90 26.68
N THR A 338 46.14 -14.04 27.37
CA THR A 338 47.51 -13.59 27.04
C THR A 338 48.50 -14.73 27.32
N PRO A 339 49.29 -15.21 26.35
CA PRO A 339 50.52 -15.91 26.65
C PRO A 339 51.68 -14.91 26.75
N ALA A 340 52.59 -15.22 27.67
CA ALA A 340 53.77 -14.48 28.05
C ALA A 340 54.75 -14.24 26.89
N ALA A 341 55.52 -13.17 27.06
CA ALA A 341 56.62 -12.76 26.20
C ALA A 341 57.66 -13.84 25.95
N GLY A 342 58.02 -14.04 24.69
CA GLY A 342 59.13 -14.82 24.26
C GLY A 342 59.25 -14.94 22.75
N GLU A 343 60.32 -14.39 22.20
CA GLU A 343 60.92 -14.57 20.87
C GLU A 343 60.35 -13.78 19.70
N THR A 344 61.15 -12.87 19.22
CA THR A 344 61.15 -12.15 17.97
C THR A 344 60.99 -13.09 16.76
N ALA A 345 59.81 -13.27 16.26
CA ALA A 345 59.56 -13.82 14.94
C ALA A 345 59.41 -12.68 13.94
N LYS A 346 60.25 -12.73 12.91
CA LYS A 346 60.25 -11.91 11.70
C LYS A 346 58.82 -11.73 11.13
N PRO A 347 58.38 -10.54 10.78
CA PRO A 347 57.05 -10.36 10.21
C PRO A 347 56.91 -11.14 8.90
N ALA A 348 55.93 -12.03 8.87
CA ALA A 348 55.49 -12.66 7.63
C ALA A 348 54.97 -11.56 6.67
N PRO A 349 55.15 -11.68 5.37
CA PRO A 349 54.71 -10.66 4.41
C PRO A 349 53.19 -10.53 4.48
N THR A 350 52.74 -9.35 4.85
CA THR A 350 51.35 -8.92 4.72
C THR A 350 50.95 -9.13 3.25
N ALA A 351 50.02 -10.04 3.00
CA ALA A 351 49.45 -10.21 1.66
C ALA A 351 48.99 -8.84 1.17
N SER A 352 49.64 -8.31 0.16
CA SER A 352 49.26 -7.05 -0.48
C SER A 352 47.79 -7.14 -0.89
N ALA A 353 46.96 -6.29 -0.34
CA ALA A 353 45.54 -6.19 -0.74
C ALA A 353 45.53 -5.95 -2.24
N VAL A 354 45.02 -6.91 -2.99
CA VAL A 354 44.87 -6.80 -4.44
C VAL A 354 43.93 -5.63 -4.71
N ALA A 355 44.44 -4.60 -5.42
CA ALA A 355 43.65 -3.43 -5.74
C ALA A 355 42.45 -3.84 -6.63
N THR A 356 41.26 -3.63 -6.14
CA THR A 356 40.02 -3.91 -6.86
C THR A 356 39.37 -2.62 -7.34
N ARG A 357 38.57 -2.72 -8.40
CA ARG A 357 37.71 -1.64 -8.91
C ARG A 357 36.31 -2.16 -9.08
N GLU A 358 35.31 -1.31 -8.86
CA GLU A 358 33.91 -1.60 -9.20
C GLU A 358 33.74 -1.63 -10.71
N VAL A 359 33.05 -2.63 -11.21
CA VAL A 359 32.70 -2.77 -12.64
C VAL A 359 31.20 -2.85 -12.76
N LYS A 360 30.62 -1.92 -13.52
CA LYS A 360 29.18 -1.91 -13.77
C LYS A 360 28.83 -2.90 -14.87
N PRO A 361 27.74 -3.67 -14.73
CA PRO A 361 27.24 -4.54 -15.79
C PRO A 361 26.77 -3.71 -16.99
N ALA A 362 26.95 -4.25 -18.20
CA ALA A 362 26.43 -3.68 -19.43
C ALA A 362 24.92 -3.95 -19.59
N ARG A 363 24.44 -5.10 -19.04
CA ARG A 363 23.04 -5.46 -19.02
C ARG A 363 22.72 -6.28 -17.76
N VAL A 364 21.51 -6.12 -17.23
CA VAL A 364 20.99 -6.92 -16.11
C VAL A 364 19.61 -7.44 -16.48
N THR A 365 19.36 -8.72 -16.26
CA THR A 365 18.08 -9.37 -16.51
C THR A 365 17.75 -10.31 -15.37
N GLY A 366 16.47 -10.52 -15.09
CA GLY A 366 16.05 -11.67 -14.28
C GLY A 366 16.42 -12.96 -14.98
N PHE A 367 16.63 -14.03 -14.26
CA PHE A 367 17.17 -15.25 -14.82
C PHE A 367 16.44 -16.51 -14.32
N ASP A 368 15.76 -17.18 -15.24
CA ASP A 368 15.11 -18.46 -15.03
C ASP A 368 15.33 -19.37 -16.25
N PRO A 369 16.38 -20.18 -16.24
CA PRO A 369 16.70 -21.04 -17.40
C PRO A 369 15.67 -22.17 -17.67
N LEU A 370 14.65 -22.31 -16.84
CA LEU A 370 13.59 -23.31 -16.99
C LEU A 370 12.26 -22.69 -17.49
N SER A 371 12.14 -21.36 -17.57
CA SER A 371 11.01 -20.70 -18.20
C SER A 371 11.19 -20.68 -19.75
N GLU A 372 10.08 -20.49 -20.49
CA GLU A 372 10.12 -20.45 -21.96
C GLU A 372 10.93 -19.28 -22.51
N ASP A 373 10.94 -18.14 -21.81
CA ASP A 373 11.67 -16.93 -22.19
C ASP A 373 13.07 -16.82 -21.53
N GLY A 374 13.38 -17.70 -20.56
CA GLY A 374 14.64 -17.70 -19.83
C GLY A 374 14.78 -16.57 -18.79
N GLU A 375 13.71 -15.81 -18.53
CA GLU A 375 13.73 -14.59 -17.71
C GLU A 375 12.85 -14.73 -16.45
N GLU A 376 13.22 -13.99 -15.39
CA GLU A 376 12.46 -13.88 -14.14
C GLU A 376 12.36 -12.40 -13.73
N ARG A 377 11.24 -11.75 -14.03
CA ARG A 377 10.99 -10.33 -13.69
C ARG A 377 12.10 -9.38 -14.17
N SER A 378 12.47 -9.52 -15.43
CA SER A 378 13.56 -8.71 -16.04
C SER A 378 13.25 -7.23 -16.09
N GLU A 379 11.99 -6.83 -16.07
CA GLU A 379 11.54 -5.44 -15.98
C GLU A 379 12.02 -4.73 -14.71
N LEU A 380 12.27 -5.48 -13.63
CA LEU A 380 12.78 -4.96 -12.36
C LEU A 380 14.31 -5.03 -12.23
N ALA A 381 14.99 -5.71 -13.15
CA ALA A 381 16.39 -6.07 -13.00
C ALA A 381 17.33 -4.86 -12.83
N LEU A 382 17.03 -3.74 -13.46
CA LEU A 382 17.82 -2.51 -13.33
C LEU A 382 17.78 -1.90 -11.93
N ASN A 383 16.75 -2.17 -11.14
CA ASN A 383 16.65 -1.71 -9.76
C ASN A 383 17.75 -2.28 -8.87
N ALA A 384 18.27 -3.47 -9.18
CA ALA A 384 19.33 -4.10 -8.41
C ALA A 384 20.73 -3.49 -8.65
N VAL A 385 20.88 -2.51 -9.55
CA VAL A 385 22.17 -1.87 -9.87
C VAL A 385 22.06 -0.36 -10.01
N ASP A 386 20.94 0.24 -9.59
CA ASP A 386 20.69 1.69 -9.68
C ASP A 386 21.29 2.48 -8.50
N GLY A 387 21.80 1.75 -7.48
CA GLY A 387 22.43 2.32 -6.29
C GLY A 387 21.45 2.90 -5.27
N LYS A 388 20.14 2.63 -5.40
CA LYS A 388 19.12 3.09 -4.46
C LYS A 388 18.68 1.94 -3.54
N SER A 389 18.64 2.19 -2.24
CA SER A 389 18.15 1.24 -1.25
C SER A 389 16.62 1.15 -1.14
N SER A 390 15.89 1.96 -1.94
CA SER A 390 14.43 2.00 -1.97
C SER A 390 13.81 1.22 -3.12
N THR A 391 14.62 0.77 -4.07
CA THR A 391 14.21 -0.01 -5.24
C THR A 391 14.82 -1.40 -5.17
N ASP A 392 14.12 -2.42 -5.64
CA ASP A 392 14.58 -3.80 -5.63
C ASP A 392 14.22 -4.54 -6.92
N TRP A 393 15.02 -5.52 -7.28
CA TRP A 393 14.58 -6.64 -8.09
C TRP A 393 14.07 -7.74 -7.18
N HIS A 394 12.99 -8.39 -7.57
CA HIS A 394 12.52 -9.59 -6.88
C HIS A 394 11.96 -10.62 -7.88
N SER A 395 12.09 -11.89 -7.52
CA SER A 395 11.49 -12.98 -8.26
C SER A 395 9.97 -12.97 -8.14
N GLU A 396 9.28 -13.79 -8.91
CA GLU A 396 7.89 -14.16 -8.61
C GLU A 396 7.74 -14.68 -7.19
N SER A 397 6.53 -14.58 -6.64
CA SER A 397 6.21 -15.10 -5.32
C SER A 397 5.79 -16.55 -5.41
N TYR A 398 6.40 -17.41 -4.60
CA TYR A 398 6.15 -18.84 -4.59
C TYR A 398 5.43 -19.27 -3.30
N ASN A 399 4.76 -20.42 -3.35
CA ASN A 399 4.01 -20.96 -2.21
C ASN A 399 4.91 -21.65 -1.17
N SER A 400 6.20 -21.84 -1.47
CA SER A 400 7.16 -22.47 -0.57
C SER A 400 8.60 -22.03 -0.86
N VAL A 401 9.49 -22.27 0.09
CA VAL A 401 10.92 -21.95 -0.02
C VAL A 401 11.65 -22.65 -1.16
N ASP A 402 11.11 -23.77 -1.66
CA ASP A 402 11.64 -24.62 -2.71
C ASP A 402 10.91 -24.42 -4.05
N PHE A 403 10.42 -23.23 -4.32
CA PHE A 403 9.74 -22.84 -5.56
C PHE A 403 8.50 -23.69 -5.88
N GLY A 404 7.81 -24.26 -4.87
CA GLY A 404 6.72 -25.20 -5.08
C GLY A 404 7.15 -26.49 -5.77
N ARG A 405 8.44 -26.81 -5.82
CA ARG A 405 9.08 -27.90 -6.55
C ARG A 405 8.93 -27.82 -8.08
N LEU A 406 8.68 -26.62 -8.60
CA LEU A 406 8.51 -26.38 -10.03
C LEU A 406 9.86 -26.17 -10.74
N LYS A 407 10.86 -25.66 -10.01
CA LYS A 407 12.19 -25.34 -10.54
C LYS A 407 13.28 -25.45 -9.47
N GLU A 408 14.55 -25.50 -9.92
CA GLU A 408 15.72 -25.65 -9.04
C GLU A 408 16.22 -24.32 -8.48
N GLY A 409 15.74 -23.21 -9.01
CA GLY A 409 16.13 -21.88 -8.59
C GLY A 409 15.67 -20.80 -9.55
N VAL A 410 15.89 -19.56 -9.15
CA VAL A 410 15.73 -18.33 -9.95
C VAL A 410 16.81 -17.33 -9.55
N GLY A 411 17.07 -16.32 -10.35
CA GLY A 411 18.10 -15.36 -10.02
C GLY A 411 18.12 -14.09 -10.86
N LEU A 412 19.22 -13.36 -10.70
CA LEU A 412 19.53 -12.15 -11.42
C LEU A 412 20.84 -12.35 -12.20
N LEU A 413 20.81 -12.15 -13.50
CA LEU A 413 21.94 -12.27 -14.42
C LEU A 413 22.51 -10.88 -14.74
N LEU A 414 23.80 -10.68 -14.45
CA LEU A 414 24.56 -9.48 -14.79
C LEU A 414 25.50 -9.82 -15.94
N ASP A 415 25.29 -9.27 -17.14
CA ASP A 415 26.23 -9.33 -18.26
C ASP A 415 27.22 -8.17 -18.14
N MET A 416 28.49 -8.46 -17.87
CA MET A 416 29.54 -7.48 -17.75
C MET A 416 30.02 -6.92 -19.10
N GLY A 417 29.46 -7.39 -20.22
CA GLY A 417 29.82 -7.00 -21.59
C GLY A 417 31.15 -7.57 -22.10
N GLN A 418 32.02 -7.98 -21.18
CA GLN A 418 33.33 -8.59 -21.44
C GLN A 418 33.74 -9.47 -20.27
N ASN A 419 34.77 -10.31 -20.47
CA ASN A 419 35.34 -11.09 -19.38
C ASN A 419 36.07 -10.19 -18.38
N VAL A 420 35.66 -10.27 -17.13
CA VAL A 420 36.25 -9.53 -16.02
C VAL A 420 36.78 -10.46 -14.93
N PRO A 421 37.93 -10.18 -14.30
CA PRO A 421 38.47 -10.98 -13.19
C PRO A 421 37.73 -10.60 -11.89
N VAL A 422 36.58 -11.20 -11.65
CA VAL A 422 35.72 -10.94 -10.46
C VAL A 422 36.45 -11.44 -9.21
N LYS A 423 36.67 -10.54 -8.28
CA LYS A 423 37.29 -10.86 -6.96
C LYS A 423 36.23 -10.90 -5.86
N GLN A 424 35.20 -10.06 -5.96
CA GLN A 424 34.20 -9.92 -4.90
C GLN A 424 32.89 -9.44 -5.49
N VAL A 425 31.76 -9.95 -4.95
CA VAL A 425 30.41 -9.49 -5.25
C VAL A 425 29.74 -9.12 -3.93
N SER A 426 29.22 -7.91 -3.81
CA SER A 426 28.43 -7.46 -2.67
C SER A 426 26.99 -7.36 -3.08
N VAL A 427 26.08 -7.98 -2.32
CA VAL A 427 24.63 -8.00 -2.59
C VAL A 427 23.89 -7.53 -1.35
N ASP A 428 22.93 -6.64 -1.53
CA ASP A 428 21.98 -6.22 -0.49
C ASP A 428 20.63 -6.90 -0.73
N PHE A 429 20.26 -7.80 0.19
CA PHE A 429 19.01 -8.57 0.13
C PHE A 429 17.87 -7.92 0.94
N GLY A 430 18.11 -6.79 1.62
CA GLY A 430 17.13 -6.14 2.47
C GLY A 430 16.75 -6.94 3.72
N GLY A 431 15.53 -6.74 4.21
CA GLY A 431 15.04 -7.26 5.51
C GLY A 431 14.43 -8.67 5.48
N GLY A 432 14.70 -9.48 4.46
CA GLY A 432 14.23 -10.87 4.40
C GLY A 432 14.83 -11.77 5.48
N SER A 433 14.37 -13.01 5.58
CA SER A 433 14.93 -14.02 6.49
C SER A 433 15.04 -15.39 5.82
N GLY A 434 16.12 -16.12 6.11
CA GLY A 434 16.39 -17.43 5.54
C GLY A 434 16.78 -17.39 4.06
N GLY A 435 16.42 -18.44 3.34
CA GLY A 435 16.80 -18.60 1.93
C GLY A 435 18.23 -19.07 1.74
N THR A 436 18.54 -19.53 0.52
CA THR A 436 19.90 -19.91 0.14
C THR A 436 20.23 -19.28 -1.21
N VAL A 437 21.35 -18.58 -1.26
CA VAL A 437 21.83 -17.88 -2.45
C VAL A 437 23.26 -18.28 -2.77
N GLU A 438 23.57 -18.40 -4.06
CA GLU A 438 24.90 -18.65 -4.61
C GLU A 438 25.26 -17.53 -5.58
N ILE A 439 26.52 -17.11 -5.55
CA ILE A 439 27.07 -16.21 -6.56
C ILE A 439 27.90 -17.05 -7.52
N ARG A 440 27.54 -17.00 -8.80
CA ARG A 440 28.22 -17.76 -9.85
C ARG A 440 28.82 -16.84 -10.92
N VAL A 441 29.95 -17.22 -11.46
CA VAL A 441 30.70 -16.46 -12.48
C VAL A 441 31.10 -17.40 -13.61
N GLY A 442 30.91 -16.99 -14.86
CA GLY A 442 31.28 -17.79 -16.03
C GLY A 442 31.23 -17.02 -17.34
N ASP A 443 31.62 -17.70 -18.42
CA ASP A 443 31.70 -17.13 -19.77
C ASP A 443 30.42 -17.38 -20.60
N SER A 444 29.52 -18.23 -20.10
CA SER A 444 28.23 -18.55 -20.69
C SER A 444 27.10 -18.41 -19.66
N GLN A 445 25.86 -18.38 -20.14
CA GLN A 445 24.66 -18.34 -19.26
C GLN A 445 24.26 -19.73 -18.73
N ASP A 446 25.01 -20.79 -19.05
CA ASP A 446 24.77 -22.11 -18.50
C ASP A 446 25.29 -22.20 -17.06
N LEU A 447 24.36 -22.27 -16.10
CA LEU A 447 24.66 -22.39 -14.66
C LEU A 447 25.62 -23.53 -14.31
N LYS A 448 25.57 -24.65 -15.06
CA LYS A 448 26.43 -25.81 -14.81
C LYS A 448 27.88 -25.58 -15.22
N ALA A 449 28.09 -24.62 -16.14
CA ALA A 449 29.41 -24.22 -16.60
C ALA A 449 30.01 -23.04 -15.80
N MET A 450 29.26 -22.49 -14.83
CA MET A 450 29.71 -21.38 -14.01
C MET A 450 30.34 -21.86 -12.70
N GLU A 451 31.42 -21.17 -12.28
CA GLU A 451 32.07 -21.39 -10.98
C GLU A 451 31.33 -20.65 -9.86
N THR A 452 31.16 -21.30 -8.70
CA THR A 452 30.57 -20.70 -7.52
C THR A 452 31.62 -19.89 -6.76
N VAL A 453 31.44 -18.59 -6.72
CA VAL A 453 32.31 -17.63 -5.99
C VAL A 453 31.99 -17.61 -4.49
N GLY A 454 30.74 -17.86 -4.13
CA GLY A 454 30.31 -17.90 -2.75
C GLY A 454 28.87 -18.34 -2.57
N LYS A 455 28.53 -18.76 -1.35
CA LYS A 455 27.22 -19.25 -0.97
C LYS A 455 26.83 -18.74 0.41
N SER A 456 25.55 -18.44 0.61
CA SER A 456 24.96 -18.12 1.91
C SER A 456 23.67 -18.90 2.10
N THR A 457 23.44 -19.42 3.31
CA THR A 457 22.18 -20.05 3.72
C THR A 457 21.21 -19.06 4.34
N ASP A 458 21.57 -17.79 4.30
CA ASP A 458 20.73 -16.67 4.75
C ASP A 458 20.86 -15.53 3.73
N ALA A 459 19.81 -15.29 2.96
CA ALA A 459 19.70 -14.23 1.98
C ALA A 459 18.99 -13.01 2.59
N SER A 460 19.63 -12.41 3.62
CA SER A 460 19.15 -11.23 4.32
C SER A 460 20.26 -10.20 4.53
N GLY A 461 19.89 -8.91 4.56
CA GLY A 461 20.83 -7.82 4.74
C GLY A 461 21.91 -7.76 3.66
N LYS A 462 22.99 -7.04 3.97
CA LYS A 462 24.11 -6.90 3.04
C LYS A 462 25.13 -8.03 3.23
N LYS A 463 25.39 -8.78 2.16
CA LYS A 463 26.35 -9.88 2.13
C LYS A 463 27.47 -9.59 1.13
N THR A 464 28.66 -10.05 1.44
CA THR A 464 29.83 -9.94 0.58
C THR A 464 30.41 -11.33 0.33
N PHE A 465 30.53 -11.69 -0.94
CA PHE A 465 31.06 -12.95 -1.42
C PHE A 465 32.42 -12.69 -2.07
N SER A 466 33.46 -13.34 -1.60
CA SER A 466 34.84 -13.14 -2.07
C SER A 466 35.39 -14.44 -2.60
N ALA A 467 35.93 -14.42 -3.80
CA ALA A 467 36.68 -15.55 -4.36
C ALA A 467 38.09 -15.63 -3.77
N ASP A 468 38.58 -16.83 -3.50
CA ASP A 468 39.95 -17.02 -3.07
C ASP A 468 40.95 -16.52 -4.12
N SER A 469 40.69 -16.82 -5.39
CA SER A 469 41.38 -16.27 -6.57
C SER A 469 40.36 -15.59 -7.48
N PRO A 470 40.72 -14.51 -8.22
CA PRO A 470 39.81 -13.84 -9.13
C PRO A 470 39.23 -14.79 -10.17
N GLN A 471 37.92 -14.89 -10.25
CA GLN A 471 37.22 -15.73 -11.25
C GLN A 471 36.97 -14.91 -12.50
N LYS A 472 37.44 -15.41 -13.65
CA LYS A 472 37.19 -14.74 -14.95
C LYS A 472 35.85 -15.16 -15.50
N GLY A 473 35.06 -14.19 -15.92
CA GLY A 473 33.78 -14.46 -16.59
C GLY A 473 33.13 -13.19 -17.09
N ARG A 474 32.32 -13.34 -18.10
CA ARG A 474 31.44 -12.29 -18.62
C ARG A 474 30.14 -12.16 -17.84
N TYR A 475 29.64 -13.27 -17.30
CA TYR A 475 28.37 -13.33 -16.61
C TYR A 475 28.56 -13.54 -15.11
N VAL A 476 27.83 -12.76 -14.31
CA VAL A 476 27.71 -12.94 -12.87
C VAL A 476 26.26 -13.20 -12.54
N VAL A 477 25.96 -14.27 -11.78
CA VAL A 477 24.60 -14.63 -11.43
C VAL A 477 24.45 -14.63 -9.91
N VAL A 478 23.42 -13.90 -9.42
CA VAL A 478 22.89 -14.03 -8.07
C VAL A 478 21.79 -15.07 -8.12
N TRP A 479 22.06 -16.31 -7.65
CA TRP A 479 21.21 -17.47 -7.85
C TRP A 479 20.60 -17.95 -6.54
N PHE A 480 19.27 -17.88 -6.41
CA PHE A 480 18.53 -18.41 -5.27
C PHE A 480 18.22 -19.89 -5.50
N THR A 481 18.70 -20.77 -4.63
CA THR A 481 18.36 -22.19 -4.59
C THR A 481 17.30 -22.51 -3.54
N LYS A 482 17.06 -21.60 -2.60
CA LYS A 482 15.92 -21.56 -1.69
C LYS A 482 15.53 -20.10 -1.48
N LEU A 483 14.24 -19.83 -1.49
CA LEU A 483 13.73 -18.48 -1.35
C LEU A 483 13.74 -18.02 0.12
N PRO A 484 14.15 -16.79 0.41
CA PRO A 484 13.91 -16.16 1.71
C PRO A 484 12.42 -15.81 1.86
N THR A 485 11.99 -15.66 3.10
CA THR A 485 10.71 -15.02 3.40
C THR A 485 10.92 -13.52 3.48
N TYR A 486 10.23 -12.78 2.63
CA TYR A 486 10.23 -11.32 2.62
C TYR A 486 8.80 -10.81 2.58
N GLN A 487 8.40 -9.99 3.58
CA GLN A 487 7.03 -9.47 3.73
C GLN A 487 5.94 -10.57 3.66
N GLY A 488 6.19 -11.72 4.28
CA GLY A 488 5.25 -12.85 4.32
C GLY A 488 5.16 -13.68 3.05
N LYS A 489 5.99 -13.39 2.02
CA LYS A 489 6.03 -14.14 0.75
C LYS A 489 7.38 -14.84 0.58
N PHE A 490 7.40 -15.99 -0.11
CA PHE A 490 8.63 -16.66 -0.51
C PHE A 490 9.08 -16.11 -1.85
N ARG A 491 10.08 -15.20 -1.84
CA ARG A 491 10.64 -14.60 -3.05
C ARG A 491 12.09 -14.18 -2.85
N GLY A 492 12.93 -14.29 -3.89
CA GLY A 492 14.25 -13.68 -3.92
C GLY A 492 14.11 -12.17 -4.07
N THR A 493 14.81 -11.37 -3.24
CA THR A 493 14.80 -9.91 -3.32
C THR A 493 16.23 -9.40 -3.29
N VAL A 494 16.56 -8.46 -4.18
CA VAL A 494 17.89 -7.85 -4.33
C VAL A 494 17.74 -6.35 -4.50
N PHE A 495 18.26 -5.57 -3.55
CA PHE A 495 18.24 -4.09 -3.57
C PHE A 495 19.45 -3.49 -4.27
N ASP A 496 20.62 -4.08 -4.12
CA ASP A 496 21.84 -3.57 -4.77
C ASP A 496 22.86 -4.68 -4.99
N VAL A 497 23.52 -4.68 -6.14
CA VAL A 497 24.63 -5.59 -6.48
C VAL A 497 25.81 -4.78 -6.95
N LYS A 498 26.99 -5.02 -6.34
CA LYS A 498 28.27 -4.44 -6.76
C LYS A 498 29.27 -5.53 -7.08
N VAL A 499 29.82 -5.47 -8.27
CA VAL A 499 30.88 -6.40 -8.71
C VAL A 499 32.22 -5.71 -8.66
N LEU A 500 33.15 -6.28 -7.91
CA LEU A 500 34.52 -5.81 -7.76
C LEU A 500 35.48 -6.74 -8.50
N ALA A 501 36.17 -6.22 -9.48
CA ALA A 501 37.18 -6.93 -10.24
C ALA A 501 38.58 -6.47 -9.85
N THR A 502 39.60 -7.34 -10.01
CA THR A 502 40.99 -6.93 -9.88
C THR A 502 41.39 -6.00 -11.02
N LYS A 503 42.28 -5.04 -10.72
CA LYS A 503 42.84 -4.12 -11.74
C LYS A 503 43.75 -4.85 -12.67
#